data_37ab688c37de0ee350df6530fbe2dfbb
#
_entry.id   37ab688c37de0ee350df6530fbe2dfbb
#
_cell.length_a   1.000
_cell.length_b   1.000
_cell.length_c   1.000
_cell.angle_alpha   90.00
_cell.angle_beta   90.00
_cell.angle_gamma   90.00
#
_symmetry.space_group_name_H-M   'P 1'
#
loop_
_entity.id
_entity.type
_entity.pdbx_description
1 polymer ?
#
loop_
_entity_poly.entity_id
_entity_poly.type
_entity_poly.pdbx_seq_one_letter_code
_entity_poly.pdbx_strand_id
1 'polypeptide(L)'
;PVAKHILSLQIDDRLKRGDVTLVDDIKEVVISGRTLNFYSFATKYCSHHKPLDYPIYDSYVDEVLRYYRKQDGFATFRNDDLKNYTRFKSILEEFRSFYQLDKYNLKELDKYIWQLGKAYFNKYE
;
A
#
# COMPACT_ATOMS: atom_id res chain seq x y z
N PRO A 1 -13.53 -18.24 3.44
CA PRO A 1 -12.89 -17.50 2.37
C PRO A 1 -11.80 -16.59 2.87
N VAL A 2 -12.04 -15.29 3.05
CA VAL A 2 -10.96 -14.37 3.42
C VAL A 2 -10.41 -14.65 4.81
N ALA A 3 -11.28 -14.76 5.81
CA ALA A 3 -10.85 -15.01 7.18
C ALA A 3 -10.08 -16.32 7.32
N LYS A 4 -10.55 -17.37 6.67
CA LYS A 4 -9.90 -18.67 6.71
C LYS A 4 -8.54 -18.64 6.01
N HIS A 5 -8.46 -17.96 4.89
CA HIS A 5 -7.20 -17.76 4.17
C HIS A 5 -6.19 -17.03 5.06
N ILE A 6 -6.62 -15.95 5.70
CA ILE A 6 -5.76 -15.15 6.59
C ILE A 6 -5.23 -16.04 7.73
N LEU A 7 -6.09 -16.83 8.36
CA LEU A 7 -5.68 -17.72 9.46
C LEU A 7 -4.64 -18.77 9.02
N SER A 8 -4.66 -19.17 7.74
CA SER A 8 -3.73 -20.18 7.24
C SER A 8 -2.31 -19.67 7.02
N LEU A 9 -2.07 -18.35 7.10
CA LEU A 9 -0.80 -17.73 6.71
C LEU A 9 0.17 -17.45 7.86
N GLN A 10 -0.14 -17.92 9.08
CA GLN A 10 0.69 -17.66 10.27
C GLN A 10 0.98 -16.16 10.44
N ILE A 11 -0.07 -15.36 10.41
CA ILE A 11 0.00 -13.92 10.28
C ILE A 11 0.74 -13.25 11.44
N ASP A 12 0.53 -13.72 12.67
CA ASP A 12 1.08 -13.04 13.85
C ASP A 12 2.60 -12.93 13.80
N ASP A 13 3.28 -14.01 13.43
CA ASP A 13 4.74 -13.99 13.32
C ASP A 13 5.21 -13.11 12.17
N ARG A 14 4.51 -13.18 11.03
CA ARG A 14 4.86 -12.40 9.84
C ARG A 14 4.63 -10.92 10.06
N LEU A 15 3.56 -10.53 10.76
CA LEU A 15 3.31 -9.14 11.13
C LEU A 15 4.39 -8.60 12.05
N LYS A 16 4.81 -9.39 13.04
CA LYS A 16 5.88 -8.99 13.96
C LYS A 16 7.18 -8.68 13.24
N ARG A 17 7.48 -9.43 12.17
CA ARG A 17 8.71 -9.25 11.39
C ARG A 17 8.60 -8.16 10.32
N GLY A 18 7.40 -7.57 10.13
CA GLY A 18 7.20 -6.60 9.05
C GLY A 18 7.36 -7.20 7.66
N ASP A 19 6.95 -8.47 7.50
CA ASP A 19 7.11 -9.22 6.25
C ASP A 19 6.19 -8.65 5.16
N VAL A 20 6.75 -7.90 4.20
CA VAL A 20 5.98 -7.25 3.14
C VAL A 20 5.35 -8.26 2.18
N THR A 21 5.90 -9.48 2.07
CA THR A 21 5.32 -10.52 1.22
C THR A 21 3.97 -11.01 1.75
N LEU A 22 3.67 -10.74 3.04
CA LEU A 22 2.38 -11.08 3.62
C LEU A 22 1.22 -10.42 2.87
N VAL A 23 1.40 -9.19 2.40
CA VAL A 23 0.39 -8.50 1.60
C VAL A 23 0.07 -9.30 0.34
N ASP A 24 1.09 -9.80 -0.35
CA ASP A 24 0.90 -10.58 -1.57
C ASP A 24 0.13 -11.88 -1.30
N ASP A 25 0.37 -12.49 -0.15
CA ASP A 25 -0.30 -13.75 0.21
C ASP A 25 -1.75 -13.50 0.65
N ILE A 26 -2.02 -12.40 1.36
CA ILE A 26 -3.39 -12.09 1.81
C ILE A 26 -4.26 -11.63 0.65
N LYS A 27 -3.71 -10.89 -0.32
CA LYS A 27 -4.51 -10.30 -1.39
C LYS A 27 -5.18 -11.32 -2.30
N GLU A 28 -4.63 -12.52 -2.40
CA GLU A 28 -5.18 -13.54 -3.28
C GLU A 28 -6.05 -14.50 -2.49
N VAL A 29 -7.32 -14.58 -2.85
CA VAL A 29 -8.29 -15.45 -2.20
C VAL A 29 -9.01 -16.27 -3.25
N VAL A 30 -9.12 -17.58 -3.03
CA VAL A 30 -9.86 -18.48 -3.92
C VAL A 30 -11.28 -18.64 -3.40
N ILE A 31 -12.27 -18.22 -4.20
CA ILE A 31 -13.69 -18.37 -3.90
C ILE A 31 -14.35 -19.03 -5.11
N SER A 32 -15.03 -20.15 -4.88
CA SER A 32 -15.75 -20.89 -5.95
C SER A 32 -14.86 -21.20 -7.16
N GLY A 33 -13.60 -21.57 -6.91
CA GLY A 33 -12.63 -21.90 -7.96
C GLY A 33 -12.03 -20.70 -8.68
N ARG A 34 -12.34 -19.48 -8.25
CA ARG A 34 -11.79 -18.24 -8.81
C ARG A 34 -10.85 -17.57 -7.82
N THR A 35 -9.69 -17.14 -8.30
CA THR A 35 -8.77 -16.33 -7.49
C THR A 35 -9.18 -14.87 -7.58
N LEU A 36 -9.47 -14.26 -6.43
CA LEU A 36 -9.85 -12.86 -6.32
C LEU A 36 -8.71 -12.06 -5.72
N ASN A 37 -8.53 -10.84 -6.22
CA ASN A 37 -7.45 -9.97 -5.77
C ASN A 37 -8.00 -8.88 -4.85
N PHE A 38 -7.53 -8.86 -3.59
CA PHE A 38 -7.93 -7.88 -2.59
C PHE A 38 -6.72 -7.08 -2.11
N TYR A 39 -5.96 -6.53 -3.04
CA TYR A 39 -4.71 -5.84 -2.73
C TYR A 39 -4.89 -4.69 -1.73
N SER A 40 -5.84 -3.78 -2.00
CA SER A 40 -6.11 -2.66 -1.07
C SER A 40 -6.52 -3.17 0.31
N PHE A 41 -7.39 -4.20 0.35
CA PHE A 41 -7.79 -4.80 1.61
C PHE A 41 -6.60 -5.38 2.36
N ALA A 42 -5.72 -6.10 1.66
CA ALA A 42 -4.54 -6.72 2.29
C ALA A 42 -3.62 -5.66 2.91
N THR A 43 -3.39 -4.55 2.20
CA THR A 43 -2.56 -3.46 2.74
C THR A 43 -3.20 -2.83 3.96
N LYS A 44 -4.51 -2.62 3.95
CA LYS A 44 -5.24 -2.04 5.08
C LYS A 44 -5.23 -2.97 6.29
N TYR A 45 -5.41 -4.28 6.06
CA TYR A 45 -5.36 -5.27 7.13
C TYR A 45 -4.00 -5.25 7.83
N CYS A 46 -2.92 -5.34 7.07
CA CYS A 46 -1.57 -5.33 7.64
C CYS A 46 -1.25 -3.99 8.31
N SER A 47 -1.64 -2.88 7.69
CA SER A 47 -1.43 -1.53 8.24
C SER A 47 -2.16 -1.32 9.56
N HIS A 48 -3.37 -1.88 9.69
CA HIS A 48 -4.13 -1.79 10.94
C HIS A 48 -3.36 -2.39 12.12
N HIS A 49 -2.68 -3.51 11.89
CA HIS A 49 -1.93 -4.20 12.93
C HIS A 49 -0.52 -3.65 13.13
N LYS A 50 0.16 -3.22 12.07
CA LYS A 50 1.54 -2.71 12.13
C LYS A 50 1.68 -1.50 11.21
N PRO A 51 1.13 -0.34 11.59
CA PRO A 51 1.04 0.82 10.68
C PRO A 51 2.39 1.38 10.24
N LEU A 52 3.46 1.22 11.02
CA LEU A 52 4.77 1.74 10.66
C LEU A 52 5.48 0.88 9.61
N ASP A 53 5.09 -0.40 9.48
CA ASP A 53 5.71 -1.34 8.55
C ASP A 53 4.91 -1.53 7.26
N TYR A 54 3.60 -1.25 7.29
CA TYR A 54 2.71 -1.54 6.18
C TYR A 54 1.92 -0.29 5.76
N PRO A 55 2.48 0.55 4.89
CA PRO A 55 1.70 1.67 4.35
C PRO A 55 0.51 1.17 3.55
N ILE A 56 -0.55 1.97 3.51
CA ILE A 56 -1.79 1.64 2.81
C ILE A 56 -1.70 2.02 1.34
N TYR A 57 -2.11 1.09 0.47
CA TYR A 57 -2.37 1.38 -0.94
C TYR A 57 -3.88 1.53 -1.15
N ASP A 58 -4.27 2.59 -1.85
CA ASP A 58 -5.62 2.73 -2.38
C ASP A 58 -5.58 3.59 -3.65
N SER A 59 -6.74 3.81 -4.26
CA SER A 59 -6.81 4.54 -5.52
C SER A 59 -6.36 5.99 -5.40
N TYR A 60 -6.57 6.62 -4.26
CA TYR A 60 -6.11 7.99 -4.05
C TYR A 60 -4.59 8.06 -3.96
N VAL A 61 -3.98 7.16 -3.19
CA VAL A 61 -2.53 7.09 -3.08
C VAL A 61 -1.91 6.80 -4.44
N ASP A 62 -2.49 5.87 -5.19
CA ASP A 62 -2.06 5.54 -6.55
C ASP A 62 -2.04 6.80 -7.44
N GLU A 63 -3.11 7.56 -7.46
CA GLU A 63 -3.21 8.76 -8.29
C GLU A 63 -2.24 9.86 -7.87
N VAL A 64 -2.04 10.06 -6.57
CA VAL A 64 -1.10 11.06 -6.07
C VAL A 64 0.32 10.71 -6.50
N LEU A 65 0.73 9.46 -6.35
CA LEU A 65 2.07 9.04 -6.73
C LEU A 65 2.31 9.18 -8.24
N ARG A 66 1.31 8.84 -9.06
CA ARG A 66 1.42 9.02 -10.51
C ARG A 66 1.48 10.49 -10.89
N TYR A 67 0.72 11.33 -10.22
CA TYR A 67 0.71 12.77 -10.46
C TYR A 67 2.10 13.37 -10.20
N TYR A 68 2.70 13.08 -9.04
CA TYR A 68 4.00 13.64 -8.68
C TYR A 68 5.15 13.02 -9.48
N ARG A 69 5.00 11.77 -9.93
CA ARG A 69 5.94 11.20 -10.89
C ARG A 69 6.00 12.04 -12.17
N LYS A 70 4.83 12.43 -12.67
CA LYS A 70 4.72 13.23 -13.88
C LYS A 70 5.25 14.65 -13.68
N GLN A 71 4.91 15.27 -12.54
CA GLN A 71 5.28 16.66 -12.27
C GLN A 71 6.76 16.83 -11.95
N ASP A 72 7.31 15.99 -11.09
CA ASP A 72 8.64 16.21 -10.53
C ASP A 72 9.62 15.08 -10.81
N GLY A 73 9.16 13.96 -11.32
CA GLY A 73 10.03 12.83 -11.61
C GLY A 73 10.72 12.26 -10.38
N PHE A 74 10.02 12.22 -9.23
CA PHE A 74 10.65 11.81 -7.97
C PHE A 74 11.15 10.37 -7.98
N ALA A 75 10.61 9.52 -8.85
CA ALA A 75 10.99 8.12 -8.95
C ALA A 75 10.65 7.62 -10.36
N THR A 76 11.34 6.58 -10.79
CA THR A 76 11.07 5.90 -12.06
C THR A 76 10.33 4.61 -11.78
N PHE A 77 9.07 4.53 -12.22
CA PHE A 77 8.25 3.32 -12.06
C PHE A 77 7.12 3.32 -13.07
N ARG A 78 6.58 2.12 -13.31
CA ARG A 78 5.38 1.93 -14.13
C ARG A 78 4.14 1.94 -13.23
N ASN A 79 2.96 2.18 -13.80
CA ASN A 79 1.72 2.16 -13.03
C ASN A 79 1.53 0.84 -12.29
N ASP A 80 1.85 -0.30 -12.94
CA ASP A 80 1.68 -1.62 -12.35
C ASP A 80 2.61 -1.87 -11.16
N ASP A 81 3.73 -1.15 -11.08
CA ASP A 81 4.68 -1.28 -9.96
C ASP A 81 4.03 -0.92 -8.62
N LEU A 82 3.01 -0.06 -8.64
CA LEU A 82 2.28 0.32 -7.44
C LEU A 82 1.47 -0.85 -6.87
N LYS A 83 1.16 -1.85 -7.68
CA LYS A 83 0.45 -3.06 -7.24
C LYS A 83 1.41 -4.18 -6.83
N ASN A 84 2.71 -3.95 -6.91
CA ASN A 84 3.74 -4.80 -6.32
C ASN A 84 4.11 -4.17 -4.97
N TYR A 85 3.75 -4.79 -3.88
CA TYR A 85 3.81 -4.13 -2.57
C TYR A 85 5.24 -3.78 -2.16
N THR A 86 6.20 -4.64 -2.42
CA THR A 86 7.60 -4.35 -2.11
C THR A 86 8.06 -3.09 -2.86
N ARG A 87 7.71 -2.99 -4.15
CA ARG A 87 8.05 -1.82 -4.95
C ARG A 87 7.25 -0.59 -4.52
N PHE A 88 5.97 -0.75 -4.21
CA PHE A 88 5.12 0.33 -3.70
C PHE A 88 5.72 0.96 -2.44
N LYS A 89 6.13 0.15 -1.48
CA LYS A 89 6.76 0.64 -0.25
C LYS A 89 8.05 1.40 -0.56
N SER A 90 8.87 0.90 -1.49
CA SER A 90 10.10 1.59 -1.88
C SER A 90 9.81 2.92 -2.58
N ILE A 91 8.75 2.98 -3.39
CA ILE A 91 8.34 4.22 -4.06
C ILE A 91 7.92 5.26 -3.02
N LEU A 92 7.19 4.86 -1.98
CA LEU A 92 6.83 5.77 -0.89
C LEU A 92 8.08 6.30 -0.16
N GLU A 93 9.09 5.46 0.02
CA GLU A 93 10.34 5.90 0.63
C GLU A 93 11.11 6.88 -0.27
N GLU A 94 11.10 6.64 -1.58
CA GLU A 94 11.68 7.58 -2.54
C GLU A 94 10.92 8.92 -2.52
N PHE A 95 9.60 8.89 -2.41
CA PHE A 95 8.77 10.08 -2.27
C PHE A 95 9.15 10.84 -1.00
N ARG A 96 9.27 10.13 0.12
CA ARG A 96 9.64 10.72 1.40
C ARG A 96 11.00 11.43 1.33
N SER A 97 11.99 10.78 0.73
CA SER A 97 13.34 11.35 0.58
C SER A 97 13.35 12.54 -0.37
N PHE A 98 12.68 12.41 -1.51
CA PHE A 98 12.69 13.45 -2.54
C PHE A 98 12.10 14.77 -2.00
N TYR A 99 11.00 14.69 -1.25
CA TYR A 99 10.34 15.88 -0.70
C TYR A 99 10.82 16.25 0.70
N GLN A 100 11.91 15.63 1.17
CA GLN A 100 12.52 15.93 2.47
C GLN A 100 11.54 15.76 3.63
N LEU A 101 10.77 14.65 3.59
CA LEU A 101 9.77 14.34 4.61
C LEU A 101 10.25 13.27 5.58
N ASP A 102 11.57 13.14 5.78
CA ASP A 102 12.17 12.08 6.59
C ASP A 102 11.74 12.13 8.06
N LYS A 103 11.33 13.31 8.55
CA LYS A 103 10.83 13.44 9.93
C LYS A 103 9.47 12.78 10.16
N TYR A 104 8.75 12.43 9.08
CA TYR A 104 7.46 11.76 9.18
C TYR A 104 7.63 10.27 8.95
N ASN A 105 6.92 9.45 9.72
CA ASN A 105 6.94 8.01 9.51
C ASN A 105 6.02 7.62 8.34
N LEU A 106 6.06 6.33 7.96
CA LEU A 106 5.27 5.86 6.82
C LEU A 106 3.76 5.99 7.05
N LYS A 107 3.30 5.86 8.29
CA LYS A 107 1.87 6.02 8.60
C LYS A 107 1.43 7.47 8.42
N GLU A 108 2.22 8.40 8.91
CA GLU A 108 1.94 9.82 8.71
C GLU A 108 1.98 10.20 7.24
N LEU A 109 2.94 9.63 6.50
CA LEU A 109 3.10 9.87 5.08
C LEU A 109 1.90 9.36 4.28
N ASP A 110 1.48 8.10 4.49
CA ASP A 110 0.37 7.53 3.73
C ASP A 110 -0.94 8.26 4.03
N LYS A 111 -1.12 8.69 5.25
CA LYS A 111 -2.29 9.47 5.67
C LYS A 111 -2.32 10.82 4.97
N TYR A 112 -1.17 11.51 4.90
CA TYR A 112 -1.05 12.78 4.20
C TYR A 112 -1.35 12.62 2.70
N ILE A 113 -0.75 11.60 2.07
CA ILE A 113 -0.96 11.33 0.65
C ILE A 113 -2.44 11.00 0.37
N TRP A 114 -3.06 10.19 1.23
CA TRP A 114 -4.48 9.86 1.09
C TRP A 114 -5.36 11.12 1.16
N GLN A 115 -5.11 11.99 2.14
CA GLN A 115 -5.86 13.23 2.30
C GLN A 115 -5.68 14.15 1.10
N LEU A 116 -4.46 14.24 0.59
CA LEU A 116 -4.15 15.03 -0.59
C LEU A 116 -4.91 14.49 -1.82
N GLY A 117 -4.89 13.18 -2.00
CA GLY A 117 -5.60 12.54 -3.10
C GLY A 117 -7.11 12.74 -3.00
N LYS A 118 -7.68 12.62 -1.81
CA LYS A 118 -9.10 12.83 -1.59
C LYS A 118 -9.49 14.28 -1.90
N ALA A 119 -8.63 15.25 -1.58
CA ALA A 119 -8.91 16.65 -1.83
C ALA A 119 -8.89 17.00 -3.32
N TYR A 120 -7.94 16.43 -4.07
CA TYR A 120 -7.71 16.82 -5.46
C TYR A 120 -8.28 15.84 -6.49
N PHE A 121 -8.53 14.61 -6.12
CA PHE A 121 -8.99 13.56 -7.03
C PHE A 121 -10.28 12.90 -6.54
N ASN A 122 -11.12 13.66 -5.82
CA ASN A 122 -12.33 13.09 -5.21
C ASN A 122 -13.23 12.45 -6.27
N LYS A 123 -13.32 11.11 -6.24
CA LYS A 123 -14.00 10.30 -7.24
C LYS A 123 -15.48 10.08 -6.95
N TYR A 124 -15.94 10.47 -5.76
CA TYR A 124 -17.26 10.14 -5.27
C TYR A 124 -18.18 11.35 -5.14
N GLU A 125 -17.77 12.48 -5.69
CA GLU A 125 -18.63 13.66 -5.79
C GLU A 125 -19.45 13.69 -7.06
#